data_c0cc351eb6c821f21b4bfbaeb758c74b
#
_entry.id   c0cc351eb6c821f21b4bfbaeb758c74b
#
_cell.length_a   1.000
_cell.length_b   1.000
_cell.length_c   1.000
_cell.angle_alpha   90.00
_cell.angle_beta   90.00
_cell.angle_gamma   90.00
#
_symmetry.space_group_name_H-M   'P 1'
#
loop_
_entity.id
_entity.type
_entity.pdbx_description
1 polymer ?
#
loop_
_entity_poly.entity_id
_entity_poly.type
_entity_poly.pdbx_seq_one_letter_code
_entity_poly.pdbx_strand_id
1 'polypeptide(L)'
;MIEQLIAEATECDFKVALETKKPKSWLKSISAFSNGIGGTLFFGVSDDREPIGLSDVQKDAEAISRLIKERITPLPQFILKPLQEDGKNLLALEVSPGRSTPYYYKADGVMEAYIRVGNESVIAPDYIVNELILKGTNQSFDTLTTDAVKKDYSFTLLEATYLERTGLRFEPSDYVSFGLADKNGGLTNAGKLMTDQHTVYNSRMFCTRWNGLEKGSIFDDALDDKEYEGNLIYLLKSGSEFIRNNSKVRFVKEAQYRVDKPDYAERAVTEALVNALIHRDYIVLGSEIHIDMFDDRVEITSPGGMFGGGSIQEYDIYNIRSMRRNPVIADLFHRMKYMERRGSGLRKIVSETEKLPGYTAAYKPEFSSTATDFRVILKNVNYHLSQKDLVSDQDCDQVSDQDKSQDILHAVLDFCITEKSKQEICSFIGYRNLTYFTRKYLNPLLASGQLKMTIPDKPNSRKQKYITVRSE
;
A
#
# COMPACT_ATOMS: atom_id res chain seq x y z
N MET A 1 1.25 -15.64 -34.09
CA MET A 1 1.76 -15.66 -32.69
C MET A 1 2.02 -14.24 -32.17
N ILE A 2 2.68 -13.39 -32.94
CA ILE A 2 2.95 -11.97 -32.54
C ILE A 2 1.67 -11.14 -32.59
N GLU A 3 0.72 -11.42 -33.48
CA GLU A 3 -0.60 -10.76 -33.54
C GLU A 3 -1.46 -10.92 -32.30
N GLN A 4 -1.16 -11.90 -31.43
CA GLN A 4 -1.86 -12.11 -30.17
C GLN A 4 -1.29 -11.25 -29.01
N LEU A 5 -0.14 -10.62 -29.20
CA LEU A 5 0.45 -9.72 -28.22
C LEU A 5 -0.16 -8.31 -28.39
N ILE A 6 -0.98 -7.88 -27.44
CA ILE A 6 -1.80 -6.65 -27.56
C ILE A 6 -0.96 -5.36 -27.54
N ALA A 7 0.23 -5.36 -26.92
CA ALA A 7 1.20 -4.25 -26.86
C ALA A 7 2.57 -4.75 -26.39
N GLU A 8 3.63 -3.90 -26.44
CA GLU A 8 4.76 -4.10 -25.56
C GLU A 8 4.25 -4.13 -24.11
N ALA A 9 4.48 -5.25 -23.46
CA ALA A 9 4.09 -5.47 -22.07
C ALA A 9 5.35 -5.57 -21.20
N THR A 10 5.15 -5.70 -19.90
CA THR A 10 6.26 -5.89 -18.95
C THR A 10 7.15 -7.09 -19.34
N GLU A 11 6.58 -8.10 -20.02
CA GLU A 11 7.25 -9.35 -20.40
C GLU A 11 7.73 -9.38 -21.86
N CYS A 12 7.47 -8.35 -22.66
CA CYS A 12 7.83 -8.31 -24.08
C CYS A 12 8.52 -7.00 -24.47
N ASP A 13 9.42 -7.08 -25.46
CA ASP A 13 10.05 -5.91 -26.10
C ASP A 13 10.31 -6.24 -27.58
N PHE A 14 10.22 -5.25 -28.48
CA PHE A 14 10.35 -5.43 -29.91
C PHE A 14 11.53 -4.62 -30.47
N LYS A 15 12.24 -5.18 -31.45
CA LYS A 15 13.35 -4.52 -32.16
C LYS A 15 13.30 -4.84 -33.65
N VAL A 16 13.31 -3.82 -34.47
CA VAL A 16 13.30 -3.94 -35.94
C VAL A 16 14.52 -4.72 -36.44
N ALA A 17 15.69 -4.49 -35.84
CA ALA A 17 16.94 -5.13 -36.20
C ALA A 17 17.89 -5.24 -35.02
N LEU A 18 18.93 -6.07 -35.12
CA LEU A 18 19.97 -6.16 -34.11
C LEU A 18 20.94 -4.97 -34.21
N GLU A 19 20.90 -4.10 -33.21
CA GLU A 19 21.86 -3.00 -33.09
C GLU A 19 23.17 -3.46 -32.43
N THR A 20 24.17 -3.75 -33.20
CA THR A 20 25.51 -4.16 -32.70
C THR A 20 26.40 -2.98 -32.32
N LYS A 21 26.22 -1.80 -32.92
CA LYS A 21 27.00 -0.58 -32.61
C LYS A 21 26.54 0.12 -31.34
N LYS A 22 25.25 0.06 -31.02
CA LYS A 22 24.65 0.62 -29.81
C LYS A 22 23.87 -0.46 -29.07
N PRO A 23 24.54 -1.52 -28.58
CA PRO A 23 23.84 -2.68 -28.02
C PRO A 23 23.10 -2.38 -26.70
N LYS A 24 23.38 -1.26 -26.05
CA LYS A 24 22.66 -0.80 -24.86
C LYS A 24 21.15 -0.68 -25.09
N SER A 25 20.71 -0.35 -26.34
CA SER A 25 19.32 -0.19 -26.71
C SER A 25 18.44 -1.41 -26.39
N TRP A 26 19.02 -2.62 -26.48
CA TRP A 26 18.32 -3.88 -26.19
C TRP A 26 18.93 -4.67 -25.01
N LEU A 27 20.23 -4.52 -24.71
CA LEU A 27 20.86 -5.20 -23.57
C LEU A 27 20.28 -4.72 -22.22
N LYS A 28 19.82 -3.47 -22.13
CA LYS A 28 19.10 -2.99 -20.93
C LYS A 28 17.86 -3.83 -20.63
N SER A 29 17.15 -4.30 -21.68
CA SER A 29 15.97 -5.17 -21.52
C SER A 29 16.37 -6.56 -21.00
N ILE A 30 17.54 -7.09 -21.41
CA ILE A 30 18.07 -8.36 -20.89
C ILE A 30 18.37 -8.25 -19.39
N SER A 31 19.04 -7.16 -18.96
CA SER A 31 19.26 -6.88 -17.56
C SER A 31 17.94 -6.80 -16.79
N ALA A 32 16.99 -6.03 -17.32
CA ALA A 32 15.68 -5.82 -16.68
C ALA A 32 14.86 -7.11 -16.57
N PHE A 33 14.81 -7.93 -17.63
CA PHE A 33 14.12 -9.23 -17.59
C PHE A 33 14.79 -10.19 -16.61
N SER A 34 16.13 -10.23 -16.58
CA SER A 34 16.85 -11.08 -15.62
C SER A 34 16.66 -10.63 -14.16
N ASN A 35 16.52 -9.34 -13.91
CA ASN A 35 16.26 -8.80 -12.58
C ASN A 35 14.80 -8.95 -12.15
N GLY A 36 13.87 -9.09 -13.11
CA GLY A 36 12.44 -9.21 -12.91
C GLY A 36 11.90 -10.64 -12.99
N ILE A 37 10.78 -10.76 -13.69
CA ILE A 37 10.03 -12.02 -13.87
C ILE A 37 10.44 -12.79 -15.14
N GLY A 38 11.44 -12.32 -15.86
CA GLY A 38 11.80 -12.79 -17.18
C GLY A 38 11.11 -12.00 -18.28
N GLY A 39 11.29 -12.44 -19.54
CA GLY A 39 10.63 -11.83 -20.69
C GLY A 39 11.21 -12.26 -22.01
N THR A 40 10.60 -11.81 -23.10
CA THR A 40 11.01 -12.14 -24.47
C THR A 40 11.29 -10.88 -25.28
N LEU A 41 12.44 -10.84 -25.91
CA LEU A 41 12.84 -9.79 -26.85
C LEU A 41 12.74 -10.35 -28.26
N PHE A 42 11.94 -9.71 -29.11
CA PHE A 42 11.77 -10.10 -30.51
C PHE A 42 12.58 -9.19 -31.42
N PHE A 43 13.40 -9.80 -32.29
CA PHE A 43 14.15 -9.10 -33.32
C PHE A 43 13.54 -9.37 -34.70
N GLY A 44 13.51 -8.35 -35.57
CA GLY A 44 12.86 -8.38 -36.89
C GLY A 44 11.39 -7.96 -36.82
N VAL A 45 10.95 -7.30 -35.77
CA VAL A 45 9.57 -6.84 -35.52
C VAL A 45 9.57 -5.34 -35.28
N SER A 46 8.63 -4.60 -35.89
CA SER A 46 8.44 -3.17 -35.67
C SER A 46 7.70 -2.90 -34.37
N ASP A 47 7.70 -1.64 -33.94
CA ASP A 47 6.92 -1.18 -32.76
C ASP A 47 5.40 -1.38 -32.99
N ASP A 48 4.95 -1.36 -34.26
CA ASP A 48 3.57 -1.68 -34.67
C ASP A 48 3.30 -3.19 -34.77
N ARG A 49 4.27 -4.04 -34.36
CA ARG A 49 4.21 -5.50 -34.33
C ARG A 49 4.17 -6.15 -35.74
N GLU A 50 4.52 -5.41 -36.76
CA GLU A 50 4.65 -5.97 -38.08
C GLU A 50 5.97 -6.76 -38.23
N PRO A 51 5.96 -7.99 -38.73
CA PRO A 51 7.17 -8.72 -39.02
C PRO A 51 7.91 -8.02 -40.15
N ILE A 52 9.10 -7.49 -39.86
CA ILE A 52 10.00 -6.86 -40.87
C ILE A 52 10.94 -7.92 -41.44
N GLY A 53 11.42 -8.83 -40.58
CA GLY A 53 12.36 -9.88 -40.92
C GLY A 53 13.83 -9.50 -40.71
N LEU A 54 14.66 -10.52 -40.49
CA LEU A 54 16.11 -10.42 -40.35
C LEU A 54 16.79 -11.00 -41.60
N SER A 55 17.89 -10.40 -42.03
CA SER A 55 18.64 -10.84 -43.19
C SER A 55 19.46 -12.10 -42.95
N ASP A 56 19.99 -12.28 -41.75
CA ASP A 56 20.86 -13.39 -41.35
C ASP A 56 20.64 -13.74 -39.86
N VAL A 57 19.68 -14.61 -39.60
CA VAL A 57 19.32 -15.03 -38.24
C VAL A 57 20.45 -15.73 -37.50
N GLN A 58 21.26 -16.51 -38.20
CA GLN A 58 22.38 -17.25 -37.61
C GLN A 58 23.46 -16.28 -37.11
N LYS A 59 23.86 -15.34 -37.95
CA LYS A 59 24.84 -14.31 -37.59
C LYS A 59 24.34 -13.41 -36.43
N ASP A 60 23.07 -13.06 -36.48
CA ASP A 60 22.46 -12.26 -35.43
C ASP A 60 22.41 -13.02 -34.07
N ALA A 61 22.08 -14.30 -34.08
CA ALA A 61 22.08 -15.15 -32.89
C ALA A 61 23.48 -15.29 -32.24
N GLU A 62 24.53 -15.44 -33.11
CA GLU A 62 25.92 -15.45 -32.62
C GLU A 62 26.35 -14.13 -32.04
N ALA A 63 25.98 -13.00 -32.66
CA ALA A 63 26.26 -11.67 -32.18
C ALA A 63 25.56 -11.37 -30.87
N ILE A 64 24.27 -11.75 -30.73
CA ILE A 64 23.50 -11.62 -29.48
C ILE A 64 24.20 -12.38 -28.36
N SER A 65 24.51 -13.65 -28.58
CA SER A 65 25.16 -14.51 -27.59
C SER A 65 26.50 -13.95 -27.12
N ARG A 66 27.29 -13.42 -28.03
CA ARG A 66 28.57 -12.77 -27.74
C ARG A 66 28.38 -11.51 -26.93
N LEU A 67 27.48 -10.59 -27.33
CA LEU A 67 27.25 -9.32 -26.67
C LEU A 67 26.69 -9.49 -25.28
N ILE A 68 25.80 -10.47 -25.07
CA ILE A 68 25.29 -10.80 -23.73
C ILE A 68 26.44 -11.24 -22.82
N LYS A 69 27.30 -12.16 -23.27
CA LYS A 69 28.46 -12.64 -22.49
C LYS A 69 29.46 -11.52 -22.16
N GLU A 70 29.65 -10.58 -23.08
CA GLU A 70 30.59 -9.47 -22.88
C GLU A 70 30.05 -8.35 -22.00
N ARG A 71 28.72 -8.09 -22.06
CA ARG A 71 28.12 -6.87 -21.54
C ARG A 71 27.12 -7.08 -20.40
N ILE A 72 26.70 -8.32 -20.12
CA ILE A 72 25.80 -8.61 -18.96
C ILE A 72 26.54 -9.46 -17.93
N THR A 73 26.48 -9.04 -16.69
CA THR A 73 27.10 -9.76 -15.58
C THR A 73 26.17 -9.74 -14.34
N PRO A 74 25.94 -10.87 -13.66
CA PRO A 74 26.28 -12.25 -14.05
C PRO A 74 25.70 -12.66 -15.39
N LEU A 75 26.17 -13.79 -15.97
CA LEU A 75 25.61 -14.29 -17.23
C LEU A 75 24.18 -14.76 -17.02
N PRO A 76 23.19 -14.18 -17.72
CA PRO A 76 21.79 -14.58 -17.59
C PRO A 76 21.51 -15.91 -18.29
N GLN A 77 20.45 -16.58 -17.87
CA GLN A 77 19.92 -17.74 -18.57
C GLN A 77 18.98 -17.28 -19.68
N PHE A 78 19.25 -17.65 -20.93
CA PHE A 78 18.43 -17.27 -22.06
C PHE A 78 18.37 -18.39 -23.12
N ILE A 79 17.35 -18.33 -23.98
CA ILE A 79 17.14 -19.23 -25.11
C ILE A 79 16.87 -18.39 -26.33
N LEU A 80 17.57 -18.69 -27.45
CA LEU A 80 17.33 -18.12 -28.76
C LEU A 80 16.47 -19.08 -29.58
N LYS A 81 15.36 -18.58 -30.11
CA LYS A 81 14.41 -19.33 -30.95
C LYS A 81 14.23 -18.63 -32.29
N PRO A 82 14.73 -19.20 -33.38
CA PRO A 82 14.35 -18.76 -34.70
C PRO A 82 12.85 -18.96 -34.94
N LEU A 83 12.18 -17.95 -35.47
CA LEU A 83 10.76 -17.96 -35.79
C LEU A 83 10.58 -17.58 -37.27
N GLN A 84 9.48 -17.98 -37.86
CA GLN A 84 9.06 -17.56 -39.18
C GLN A 84 7.60 -17.12 -39.12
N GLU A 85 7.33 -15.90 -39.57
CA GLU A 85 5.98 -15.33 -39.65
C GLU A 85 5.85 -14.51 -40.93
N ASP A 86 4.79 -14.74 -41.70
CA ASP A 86 4.53 -14.13 -43.03
C ASP A 86 5.69 -14.29 -44.02
N GLY A 87 6.37 -15.45 -43.98
CA GLY A 87 7.53 -15.72 -44.81
C GLY A 87 8.81 -14.97 -44.44
N LYS A 88 8.80 -14.22 -43.37
CA LYS A 88 9.94 -13.47 -42.83
C LYS A 88 10.57 -14.20 -41.64
N ASN A 89 11.90 -14.18 -41.61
CA ASN A 89 12.66 -14.80 -40.52
C ASN A 89 12.81 -13.82 -39.35
N LEU A 90 12.48 -14.25 -38.14
CA LEU A 90 12.55 -13.50 -36.92
C LEU A 90 13.39 -14.26 -35.90
N LEU A 91 13.77 -13.58 -34.81
CA LEU A 91 14.50 -14.21 -33.71
C LEU A 91 13.88 -13.78 -32.38
N ALA A 92 13.41 -14.74 -31.59
CA ALA A 92 12.97 -14.52 -30.20
C ALA A 92 14.10 -14.88 -29.24
N LEU A 93 14.40 -13.97 -28.32
CA LEU A 93 15.33 -14.14 -27.22
C LEU A 93 14.53 -14.20 -25.92
N GLU A 94 14.30 -15.40 -25.43
CA GLU A 94 13.64 -15.63 -24.16
C GLU A 94 14.66 -15.55 -23.01
N VAL A 95 14.42 -14.69 -22.04
CA VAL A 95 15.28 -14.47 -20.86
C VAL A 95 14.55 -14.96 -19.63
N SER A 96 15.14 -15.90 -18.91
CA SER A 96 14.58 -16.41 -17.66
C SER A 96 14.81 -15.44 -16.51
N PRO A 97 13.92 -15.43 -15.47
CA PRO A 97 14.20 -14.75 -14.21
C PRO A 97 15.54 -15.20 -13.60
N GLY A 98 16.38 -14.22 -13.27
CA GLY A 98 17.70 -14.51 -12.75
C GLY A 98 17.68 -14.92 -11.28
N ARG A 99 18.58 -15.86 -10.92
CA ARG A 99 18.77 -16.32 -9.54
C ARG A 99 19.85 -15.56 -8.79
N SER A 100 20.81 -14.98 -9.52
CA SER A 100 21.97 -14.29 -8.95
C SER A 100 21.89 -12.78 -9.22
N THR A 101 20.75 -12.18 -8.92
CA THR A 101 20.51 -10.73 -9.03
C THR A 101 21.49 -9.94 -8.14
N PRO A 102 21.86 -8.69 -8.50
CA PRO A 102 21.49 -7.96 -9.71
C PRO A 102 22.28 -8.39 -10.94
N TYR A 103 21.60 -8.41 -12.10
CA TYR A 103 22.22 -8.53 -13.42
C TYR A 103 22.48 -7.14 -13.96
N TYR A 104 23.76 -6.81 -14.16
CA TYR A 104 24.18 -5.50 -14.60
C TYR A 104 24.50 -5.48 -16.08
N TYR A 105 24.11 -4.41 -16.76
CA TYR A 105 24.73 -4.01 -18.02
C TYR A 105 26.07 -3.35 -17.72
N LYS A 106 27.12 -3.81 -18.40
CA LYS A 106 28.50 -3.38 -18.19
C LYS A 106 29.06 -2.84 -19.49
N ALA A 107 29.45 -1.57 -19.53
CA ALA A 107 30.14 -0.94 -20.64
C ALA A 107 30.91 0.29 -20.18
N ASP A 108 32.08 0.51 -20.74
CA ASP A 108 32.88 1.72 -20.61
C ASP A 108 33.13 2.14 -19.13
N GLY A 109 33.34 1.14 -18.25
CA GLY A 109 33.58 1.35 -16.82
C GLY A 109 32.31 1.58 -15.99
N VAL A 110 31.13 1.60 -16.61
CA VAL A 110 29.83 1.76 -15.94
C VAL A 110 29.15 0.40 -15.77
N MET A 111 28.56 0.18 -14.60
CA MET A 111 27.70 -0.96 -14.29
C MET A 111 26.34 -0.46 -13.84
N GLU A 112 25.30 -0.77 -14.62
CA GLU A 112 23.93 -0.32 -14.36
C GLU A 112 23.01 -1.53 -14.32
N ALA A 113 22.25 -1.69 -13.22
CA ALA A 113 21.15 -2.64 -13.15
C ALA A 113 19.89 -1.98 -13.74
N TYR A 114 19.14 -2.73 -14.55
CA TYR A 114 17.87 -2.29 -15.10
C TYR A 114 16.71 -3.10 -14.55
N ILE A 115 15.54 -2.45 -14.45
CA ILE A 115 14.25 -3.07 -14.10
C ILE A 115 13.19 -2.69 -15.13
N ARG A 116 12.12 -3.47 -15.23
CA ARG A 116 10.95 -3.12 -16.05
C ARG A 116 9.98 -2.28 -15.23
N VAL A 117 9.57 -1.15 -15.81
CA VAL A 117 8.49 -0.31 -15.31
C VAL A 117 7.49 -0.16 -16.47
N GLY A 118 6.40 -0.92 -16.42
CA GLY A 118 5.52 -1.07 -17.56
C GLY A 118 6.26 -1.70 -18.76
N ASN A 119 6.26 -1.02 -19.90
CA ASN A 119 6.94 -1.43 -21.12
C ASN A 119 8.38 -0.89 -21.25
N GLU A 120 8.89 -0.14 -20.26
CA GLU A 120 10.21 0.46 -20.33
C GLU A 120 11.23 -0.25 -19.44
N SER A 121 12.50 -0.30 -19.91
CA SER A 121 13.65 -0.72 -19.11
C SER A 121 14.38 0.51 -18.60
N VAL A 122 14.27 0.76 -17.28
CA VAL A 122 14.84 1.92 -16.56
C VAL A 122 15.96 1.48 -15.64
N ILE A 123 16.86 2.40 -15.29
CA ILE A 123 17.93 2.15 -14.32
C ILE A 123 17.27 1.91 -12.96
N ALA A 124 17.65 0.82 -12.29
CA ALA A 124 17.18 0.51 -10.95
C ALA A 124 17.68 1.53 -9.94
N PRO A 125 16.81 2.18 -9.16
CA PRO A 125 17.20 3.01 -8.03
C PRO A 125 17.99 2.20 -6.99
N ASP A 126 18.78 2.87 -6.16
CA ASP A 126 19.64 2.21 -5.17
C ASP A 126 18.90 1.27 -4.21
N TYR A 127 17.69 1.63 -3.78
CA TYR A 127 16.88 0.77 -2.91
C TYR A 127 16.46 -0.52 -3.60
N ILE A 128 16.14 -0.49 -4.90
CA ILE A 128 15.85 -1.68 -5.70
C ILE A 128 17.12 -2.52 -5.91
N VAL A 129 18.26 -1.88 -6.16
CA VAL A 129 19.55 -2.58 -6.28
C VAL A 129 19.85 -3.35 -4.99
N ASN A 130 19.65 -2.74 -3.83
CA ASN A 130 19.81 -3.39 -2.54
C ASN A 130 18.88 -4.60 -2.36
N GLU A 131 17.62 -4.49 -2.75
CA GLU A 131 16.66 -5.61 -2.74
C GLU A 131 17.11 -6.75 -3.67
N LEU A 132 17.59 -6.42 -4.88
CA LEU A 132 18.11 -7.38 -5.83
C LEU A 132 19.36 -8.09 -5.29
N ILE A 133 20.27 -7.40 -4.59
CA ILE A 133 21.46 -7.98 -3.95
C ILE A 133 21.02 -9.00 -2.90
N LEU A 134 20.09 -8.66 -2.03
CA LEU A 134 19.57 -9.57 -1.01
C LEU A 134 18.92 -10.81 -1.63
N LYS A 135 18.09 -10.61 -2.67
CA LYS A 135 17.48 -11.70 -3.43
C LYS A 135 18.53 -12.63 -4.05
N GLY A 136 19.57 -12.07 -4.66
CA GLY A 136 20.64 -12.84 -5.33
C GLY A 136 21.54 -13.61 -4.36
N THR A 137 21.69 -13.14 -3.12
CA THR A 137 22.39 -13.84 -2.04
C THR A 137 21.49 -14.78 -1.22
N ASN A 138 20.21 -14.88 -1.60
CA ASN A 138 19.18 -15.65 -0.88
C ASN A 138 19.05 -15.19 0.59
N GLN A 139 19.15 -13.88 0.81
CA GLN A 139 19.00 -13.22 2.11
C GLN A 139 17.80 -12.28 2.08
N SER A 140 17.30 -11.95 3.25
CA SER A 140 16.29 -10.92 3.47
C SER A 140 16.82 -9.90 4.48
N PHE A 141 16.23 -8.69 4.51
CA PHE A 141 16.65 -7.67 5.46
C PHE A 141 16.72 -8.20 6.90
N ASP A 142 15.73 -8.96 7.31
CA ASP A 142 15.58 -9.46 8.68
C ASP A 142 16.59 -10.57 9.05
N THR A 143 17.22 -11.24 8.06
CA THR A 143 18.26 -12.25 8.30
C THR A 143 19.68 -11.67 8.45
N LEU A 144 19.89 -10.41 8.06
CA LEU A 144 21.22 -9.81 8.11
C LEU A 144 21.68 -9.60 9.55
N THR A 145 22.88 -10.13 9.88
CA THR A 145 23.53 -9.91 11.19
C THR A 145 24.03 -8.47 11.28
N THR A 146 23.89 -7.86 12.45
CA THR A 146 24.31 -6.50 12.76
C THR A 146 25.52 -6.53 13.71
N ASP A 147 26.05 -5.36 14.03
CA ASP A 147 27.08 -5.13 15.04
C ASP A 147 26.55 -5.18 16.48
N ALA A 148 25.22 -5.24 16.66
CA ALA A 148 24.57 -5.31 17.98
C ALA A 148 24.73 -6.71 18.60
N VAL A 149 25.09 -6.76 19.89
CA VAL A 149 25.27 -8.01 20.62
C VAL A 149 24.12 -8.23 21.61
N LYS A 150 23.51 -9.42 21.57
CA LYS A 150 22.31 -9.76 22.37
C LYS A 150 22.42 -9.37 23.86
N LYS A 151 23.58 -9.52 24.48
CA LYS A 151 23.80 -9.24 25.91
C LYS A 151 23.56 -7.78 26.31
N ASP A 152 23.61 -6.85 25.33
CA ASP A 152 23.48 -5.41 25.57
C ASP A 152 22.03 -4.95 25.41
N TYR A 153 21.08 -5.86 25.11
CA TYR A 153 19.69 -5.56 24.84
C TYR A 153 18.73 -6.43 25.65
N SER A 154 17.55 -5.89 25.98
CA SER A 154 16.48 -6.64 26.64
C SER A 154 15.39 -7.06 25.65
N PHE A 155 14.68 -8.14 25.99
CA PHE A 155 13.64 -8.76 25.19
C PHE A 155 12.42 -9.14 26.04
N THR A 156 12.18 -8.39 27.12
CA THR A 156 11.13 -8.68 28.11
C THR A 156 9.76 -8.77 27.46
N LEU A 157 9.45 -7.84 26.53
CA LEU A 157 8.17 -7.82 25.83
C LEU A 157 8.00 -9.05 24.92
N LEU A 158 9.06 -9.46 24.21
CA LEU A 158 9.05 -10.66 23.38
C LEU A 158 8.83 -11.91 24.22
N GLU A 159 9.64 -12.10 25.27
CA GLU A 159 9.61 -13.28 26.14
C GLU A 159 8.25 -13.42 26.85
N ALA A 160 7.73 -12.31 27.41
CA ALA A 160 6.42 -12.27 28.06
C ALA A 160 5.29 -12.58 27.07
N THR A 161 5.30 -11.97 25.87
CA THR A 161 4.27 -12.22 24.87
C THR A 161 4.32 -13.65 24.32
N TYR A 162 5.52 -14.20 24.14
CA TYR A 162 5.68 -15.58 23.70
C TYR A 162 5.10 -16.55 24.74
N LEU A 163 5.42 -16.36 26.02
CA LEU A 163 4.85 -17.14 27.11
C LEU A 163 3.32 -17.03 27.18
N GLU A 164 2.80 -15.81 27.17
CA GLU A 164 1.35 -15.55 27.20
C GLU A 164 0.61 -16.28 26.06
N ARG A 165 1.14 -16.22 24.84
CA ARG A 165 0.42 -16.71 23.68
C ARG A 165 0.65 -18.20 23.38
N THR A 166 1.79 -18.76 23.79
CA THR A 166 2.13 -20.15 23.50
C THR A 166 2.02 -21.08 24.70
N GLY A 167 2.12 -20.54 25.92
CA GLY A 167 2.26 -21.29 27.15
C GLY A 167 3.69 -21.83 27.39
N LEU A 168 4.64 -21.50 26.51
CA LEU A 168 6.02 -21.96 26.57
C LEU A 168 6.95 -20.79 26.92
N ARG A 169 8.02 -21.08 27.69
CA ARG A 169 9.08 -20.10 27.92
C ARG A 169 9.92 -19.90 26.66
N PHE A 170 10.40 -18.70 26.46
CA PHE A 170 11.38 -18.36 25.44
C PHE A 170 12.77 -18.72 25.97
N GLU A 171 13.42 -19.71 25.39
CA GLU A 171 14.70 -20.23 25.87
C GLU A 171 15.89 -19.50 25.19
N PRO A 172 17.07 -19.45 25.83
CA PRO A 172 18.26 -18.83 25.23
C PRO A 172 18.63 -19.39 23.85
N SER A 173 18.35 -20.67 23.57
CA SER A 173 18.55 -21.32 22.29
C SER A 173 17.60 -20.83 21.19
N ASP A 174 16.41 -20.28 21.59
CA ASP A 174 15.39 -19.84 20.65
C ASP A 174 15.83 -18.59 19.89
N TYR A 175 16.67 -17.75 20.46
CA TYR A 175 17.23 -16.61 19.75
C TYR A 175 17.98 -17.00 18.48
N VAL A 176 18.77 -18.08 18.56
CA VAL A 176 19.50 -18.60 17.40
C VAL A 176 18.58 -19.43 16.50
N SER A 177 17.76 -20.30 17.07
CA SER A 177 16.89 -21.19 16.30
C SER A 177 15.78 -20.45 15.54
N PHE A 178 15.34 -19.29 16.05
CA PHE A 178 14.33 -18.43 15.38
C PHE A 178 14.98 -17.33 14.52
N GLY A 179 16.32 -17.32 14.41
CA GLY A 179 17.04 -16.37 13.55
C GLY A 179 17.11 -14.94 14.09
N LEU A 180 16.93 -14.73 15.40
CA LEU A 180 17.04 -13.41 16.03
C LEU A 180 18.49 -13.05 16.39
N ALA A 181 19.34 -14.07 16.55
CA ALA A 181 20.76 -13.91 16.77
C ALA A 181 21.56 -15.00 16.04
N ASP A 182 22.81 -14.72 15.78
CA ASP A 182 23.76 -15.71 15.31
C ASP A 182 24.35 -16.55 16.48
N LYS A 183 25.15 -17.55 16.14
CA LYS A 183 25.77 -18.45 17.14
C LYS A 183 26.77 -17.76 18.06
N ASN A 184 27.25 -16.58 17.68
CA ASN A 184 28.23 -15.78 18.43
C ASN A 184 27.52 -14.72 19.31
N GLY A 185 26.17 -14.64 19.24
CA GLY A 185 25.37 -13.67 19.98
C GLY A 185 25.18 -12.34 19.27
N GLY A 186 25.60 -12.20 18.00
CA GLY A 186 25.31 -11.05 17.17
C GLY A 186 23.83 -11.02 16.80
N LEU A 187 23.14 -9.89 17.00
CA LEU A 187 21.74 -9.77 16.64
C LEU A 187 21.55 -9.63 15.12
N THR A 188 20.55 -10.31 14.59
CA THR A 188 20.04 -10.00 13.25
C THR A 188 19.16 -8.75 13.28
N ASN A 189 18.80 -8.22 12.11
CA ASN A 189 17.82 -7.14 12.06
C ASN A 189 16.46 -7.58 12.65
N ALA A 190 16.04 -8.85 12.46
CA ALA A 190 14.86 -9.38 13.16
C ALA A 190 15.03 -9.30 14.67
N GLY A 191 16.20 -9.68 15.20
CA GLY A 191 16.51 -9.54 16.61
C GLY A 191 16.41 -8.08 17.09
N LYS A 192 17.00 -7.15 16.36
CA LYS A 192 16.94 -5.71 16.70
C LYS A 192 15.51 -5.17 16.73
N LEU A 193 14.67 -5.60 15.80
CA LEU A 193 13.24 -5.21 15.73
C LEU A 193 12.40 -5.77 16.89
N MET A 194 12.92 -6.75 17.65
CA MET A 194 12.28 -7.35 18.81
C MET A 194 12.86 -6.88 20.15
N THR A 195 13.88 -6.02 20.17
CA THR A 195 14.43 -5.45 21.40
C THR A 195 13.44 -4.50 22.07
N ASP A 196 13.50 -4.38 23.40
CA ASP A 196 12.71 -3.41 24.16
C ASP A 196 13.22 -1.97 23.95
N GLN A 197 14.47 -1.82 23.51
CA GLN A 197 15.07 -0.54 23.10
C GLN A 197 14.72 -0.23 21.65
N HIS A 198 14.50 1.04 21.35
CA HIS A 198 14.28 1.52 19.99
C HIS A 198 15.61 1.57 19.22
N THR A 199 15.95 0.50 18.51
CA THR A 199 17.27 0.34 17.84
C THR A 199 17.19 0.40 16.32
N VAL A 200 16.00 0.37 15.74
CA VAL A 200 15.76 0.46 14.30
C VAL A 200 14.98 1.73 14.03
N TYR A 201 15.65 2.75 13.53
CA TYR A 201 15.10 4.10 13.35
C TYR A 201 13.77 4.15 12.57
N ASN A 202 13.65 3.35 11.53
CA ASN A 202 12.43 3.30 10.69
C ASN A 202 11.38 2.29 11.16
N SER A 203 11.53 1.71 12.36
CA SER A 203 10.48 0.91 13.00
C SER A 203 9.49 1.83 13.70
N ARG A 204 8.64 2.50 12.90
CA ARG A 204 7.68 3.52 13.35
C ARG A 204 6.31 3.30 12.72
N MET A 205 5.30 3.85 13.44
CA MET A 205 3.91 3.84 13.02
C MET A 205 3.26 5.17 13.40
N PHE A 206 2.72 5.87 12.42
CA PHE A 206 1.96 7.10 12.61
C PHE A 206 0.47 6.80 12.52
N CYS A 207 -0.28 7.23 13.53
CA CYS A 207 -1.68 6.92 13.68
C CYS A 207 -2.46 8.23 13.84
N THR A 208 -3.30 8.57 12.86
CA THR A 208 -4.07 9.80 12.87
C THR A 208 -5.56 9.52 12.73
N ARG A 209 -6.38 10.09 13.60
CA ARG A 209 -7.85 10.11 13.50
C ARG A 209 -8.28 11.45 12.90
N TRP A 210 -8.72 11.44 11.68
CA TRP A 210 -9.17 12.62 10.95
C TRP A 210 -10.62 12.99 11.28
N ASN A 211 -10.94 14.26 11.28
CA ASN A 211 -12.30 14.77 11.42
C ASN A 211 -12.98 14.79 10.05
N GLY A 212 -13.79 13.79 9.76
CA GLY A 212 -14.52 13.66 8.50
C GLY A 212 -13.96 12.56 7.59
N LEU A 213 -14.00 12.80 6.27
CA LEU A 213 -13.73 11.78 5.23
C LEU A 213 -12.41 11.98 4.50
N GLU A 214 -11.72 13.09 4.73
CA GLU A 214 -10.50 13.47 4.00
C GLU A 214 -9.39 13.83 4.99
N LYS A 215 -8.14 13.68 4.53
CA LYS A 215 -6.97 14.16 5.27
C LYS A 215 -6.95 15.69 5.24
N GLY A 216 -6.67 16.28 6.36
CA GLY A 216 -6.48 17.70 6.50
C GLY A 216 -5.16 18.06 7.16
N SER A 217 -5.12 19.18 7.86
CA SER A 217 -3.98 19.57 8.69
C SER A 217 -4.00 18.79 10.01
N ILE A 218 -2.86 18.21 10.40
CA ILE A 218 -2.73 17.54 11.72
C ILE A 218 -3.06 18.51 12.85
N PHE A 219 -2.79 19.81 12.68
CA PHE A 219 -3.00 20.82 13.71
C PHE A 219 -4.46 21.27 13.85
N ASP A 220 -5.24 21.20 12.77
CA ASP A 220 -6.59 21.76 12.72
C ASP A 220 -7.69 20.69 12.55
N ASP A 221 -7.38 19.58 11.89
CA ASP A 221 -8.36 18.58 11.44
C ASP A 221 -8.14 17.18 12.04
N ALA A 222 -7.07 16.95 12.81
CA ALA A 222 -6.88 15.70 13.51
C ALA A 222 -7.63 15.71 14.86
N LEU A 223 -8.38 14.64 15.14
CA LEU A 223 -9.06 14.42 16.44
C LEU A 223 -8.16 13.70 17.43
N ASP A 224 -7.27 12.85 16.96
CA ASP A 224 -6.22 12.16 17.71
C ASP A 224 -5.04 11.89 16.80
N ASP A 225 -3.81 12.08 17.31
CA ASP A 225 -2.58 11.85 16.57
C ASP A 225 -1.54 11.24 17.50
N LYS A 226 -0.97 10.11 17.10
CA LYS A 226 0.01 9.33 17.87
C LYS A 226 1.12 8.82 16.99
N GLU A 227 2.32 8.92 17.52
CA GLU A 227 3.51 8.31 16.93
C GLU A 227 3.99 7.18 17.87
N TYR A 228 4.18 5.98 17.29
CA TYR A 228 4.70 4.81 17.99
C TYR A 228 5.98 4.34 17.31
N GLU A 229 6.98 3.93 18.10
CA GLU A 229 8.26 3.48 17.58
C GLU A 229 8.84 2.32 18.40
N GLY A 230 9.69 1.49 17.76
CA GLY A 230 10.45 0.44 18.43
C GLY A 230 10.01 -0.98 18.12
N ASN A 231 9.79 -1.77 19.17
CA ASN A 231 9.49 -3.21 19.10
C ASN A 231 8.21 -3.50 18.30
N LEU A 232 8.25 -4.49 17.38
CA LEU A 232 7.12 -4.80 16.51
C LEU A 232 5.87 -5.30 17.26
N ILE A 233 6.05 -5.97 18.41
CA ILE A 233 4.93 -6.39 19.25
C ILE A 233 4.28 -5.17 19.91
N TYR A 234 5.08 -4.20 20.33
CA TYR A 234 4.60 -2.92 20.85
C TYR A 234 3.82 -2.17 19.77
N LEU A 235 4.38 -2.06 18.56
CA LEU A 235 3.69 -1.39 17.44
C LEU A 235 2.36 -2.07 17.11
N LEU A 236 2.31 -3.41 17.07
CA LEU A 236 1.06 -4.15 16.84
C LEU A 236 0.02 -3.86 17.91
N LYS A 237 0.39 -3.91 19.19
CA LYS A 237 -0.50 -3.65 20.32
C LYS A 237 -1.00 -2.19 20.29
N SER A 238 -0.09 -1.23 20.09
CA SER A 238 -0.41 0.21 20.07
C SER A 238 -1.31 0.59 18.90
N GLY A 239 -1.02 0.10 17.68
CA GLY A 239 -1.86 0.34 16.51
C GLY A 239 -3.27 -0.27 16.66
N SER A 240 -3.36 -1.48 17.20
CA SER A 240 -4.66 -2.12 17.51
C SER A 240 -5.45 -1.33 18.57
N GLU A 241 -4.76 -0.83 19.60
CA GLU A 241 -5.35 -0.02 20.64
C GLU A 241 -5.81 1.34 20.12
N PHE A 242 -5.01 1.99 19.28
CA PHE A 242 -5.37 3.25 18.64
C PHE A 242 -6.67 3.10 17.82
N ILE A 243 -6.76 2.09 16.97
CA ILE A 243 -7.98 1.83 16.18
C ILE A 243 -9.17 1.55 17.11
N ARG A 244 -9.00 0.73 18.15
CA ARG A 244 -10.07 0.42 19.10
C ARG A 244 -10.55 1.65 19.86
N ASN A 245 -9.65 2.50 20.33
CA ASN A 245 -10.00 3.70 21.12
C ASN A 245 -10.69 4.76 20.27
N ASN A 246 -10.40 4.82 18.98
CA ASN A 246 -11.01 5.73 18.02
C ASN A 246 -12.21 5.12 17.26
N SER A 247 -12.61 3.88 17.60
CA SER A 247 -13.78 3.18 17.05
C SER A 247 -14.93 3.20 18.04
N LYS A 248 -16.15 3.04 17.52
CA LYS A 248 -17.36 2.91 18.34
C LYS A 248 -17.82 1.46 18.35
N VAL A 249 -18.31 1.01 19.49
CA VAL A 249 -19.05 -0.25 19.60
C VAL A 249 -20.49 0.11 19.94
N ARG A 250 -21.35 0.01 18.93
CA ARG A 250 -22.81 0.14 19.14
C ARG A 250 -23.33 -1.16 19.73
N PHE A 251 -24.49 -1.10 20.32
CA PHE A 251 -25.16 -2.31 20.78
C PHE A 251 -26.67 -2.22 20.57
N VAL A 252 -27.26 -3.36 20.34
CA VAL A 252 -28.72 -3.54 20.33
C VAL A 252 -29.08 -4.45 21.49
N LYS A 253 -30.05 -4.02 22.31
CA LYS A 253 -30.62 -4.88 23.34
C LYS A 253 -31.69 -5.76 22.70
N GLU A 254 -31.47 -7.05 22.70
CA GLU A 254 -32.49 -8.04 22.42
C GLU A 254 -33.15 -8.48 23.73
N ALA A 255 -34.24 -9.26 23.64
CA ALA A 255 -35.05 -9.60 24.82
C ALA A 255 -34.26 -10.25 25.96
N GLN A 256 -33.19 -10.99 25.69
CA GLN A 256 -32.42 -11.76 26.65
C GLN A 256 -30.91 -11.44 26.67
N TYR A 257 -30.38 -10.70 25.68
CA TYR A 257 -28.93 -10.42 25.57
C TYR A 257 -28.67 -9.12 24.82
N ARG A 258 -27.45 -8.64 24.96
CA ARG A 258 -26.89 -7.51 24.22
C ARG A 258 -26.10 -8.02 23.03
N VAL A 259 -26.34 -7.46 21.85
CA VAL A 259 -25.53 -7.69 20.64
C VAL A 259 -24.67 -6.48 20.41
N ASP A 260 -23.37 -6.68 20.52
CA ASP A 260 -22.38 -5.63 20.20
C ASP A 260 -22.16 -5.54 18.68
N LYS A 261 -22.15 -4.33 18.16
CA LYS A 261 -21.92 -4.00 16.74
C LYS A 261 -20.69 -3.10 16.63
N PRO A 262 -19.49 -3.67 16.59
CA PRO A 262 -18.28 -2.89 16.41
C PRO A 262 -18.18 -2.31 14.99
N ASP A 263 -17.49 -1.18 14.85
CA ASP A 263 -17.26 -0.54 13.54
C ASP A 263 -16.39 -1.41 12.62
N TYR A 264 -15.44 -2.15 13.20
CA TYR A 264 -14.48 -3.01 12.50
C TYR A 264 -14.36 -4.37 13.21
N ALA A 265 -14.07 -5.42 12.44
CA ALA A 265 -13.76 -6.73 13.00
C ALA A 265 -12.34 -6.72 13.60
N GLU A 266 -12.20 -6.96 14.91
CA GLU A 266 -10.91 -6.94 15.61
C GLU A 266 -9.87 -7.87 14.98
N ARG A 267 -10.31 -9.06 14.53
CA ARG A 267 -9.43 -10.00 13.84
C ARG A 267 -8.98 -9.50 12.47
N ALA A 268 -9.82 -8.78 11.73
CA ALA A 268 -9.46 -8.19 10.45
C ALA A 268 -8.43 -7.07 10.65
N VAL A 269 -8.64 -6.21 11.67
CA VAL A 269 -7.68 -5.16 12.06
C VAL A 269 -6.33 -5.77 12.44
N THR A 270 -6.33 -6.78 13.33
CA THR A 270 -5.09 -7.45 13.75
C THR A 270 -4.35 -8.05 12.57
N GLU A 271 -5.04 -8.75 11.66
CA GLU A 271 -4.43 -9.36 10.48
C GLU A 271 -3.84 -8.30 9.53
N ALA A 272 -4.54 -7.16 9.33
CA ALA A 272 -4.06 -6.07 8.52
C ALA A 272 -2.78 -5.42 9.11
N LEU A 273 -2.75 -5.20 10.42
CA LEU A 273 -1.58 -4.66 11.13
C LEU A 273 -0.39 -5.63 11.12
N VAL A 274 -0.64 -6.92 11.37
CA VAL A 274 0.40 -7.95 11.26
C VAL A 274 0.99 -7.96 9.86
N ASN A 275 0.16 -7.95 8.81
CA ASN A 275 0.63 -7.90 7.43
C ASN A 275 1.42 -6.62 7.16
N ALA A 276 0.99 -5.46 7.65
CA ALA A 276 1.71 -4.20 7.50
C ALA A 276 3.12 -4.26 8.13
N LEU A 277 3.27 -4.91 9.29
CA LEU A 277 4.55 -5.04 9.99
C LEU A 277 5.48 -6.08 9.33
N ILE A 278 4.97 -7.27 8.98
CA ILE A 278 5.80 -8.36 8.46
C ILE A 278 6.18 -8.18 6.99
N HIS A 279 5.37 -7.47 6.21
CA HIS A 279 5.63 -7.22 4.79
C HIS A 279 6.23 -5.83 4.52
N ARG A 280 6.39 -5.00 5.56
CA ARG A 280 7.06 -3.71 5.43
C ARG A 280 8.44 -3.88 4.79
N ASP A 281 8.77 -2.99 3.88
CA ASP A 281 10.13 -2.87 3.37
C ASP A 281 10.98 -2.03 4.34
N TYR A 282 11.80 -2.72 5.14
CA TYR A 282 12.69 -2.07 6.11
C TYR A 282 13.97 -1.50 5.48
N ILE A 283 14.21 -1.71 4.19
CA ILE A 283 15.30 -1.06 3.44
C ILE A 283 14.94 0.40 3.13
N VAL A 284 13.65 0.70 3.00
CA VAL A 284 13.15 2.06 2.76
C VAL A 284 13.24 2.86 4.06
N LEU A 285 14.14 3.86 4.10
CA LEU A 285 14.48 4.63 5.30
C LEU A 285 13.60 5.87 5.49
N GLY A 286 12.88 6.36 4.65
CA GLY A 286 12.13 7.62 4.75
C GLY A 286 10.63 7.46 4.72
N SER A 287 10.12 6.29 5.14
CA SER A 287 8.69 6.02 5.14
C SER A 287 8.32 5.09 6.29
N GLU A 288 7.19 5.32 6.90
CA GLU A 288 6.66 4.63 8.07
C GLU A 288 5.34 3.91 7.75
N ILE A 289 4.87 3.09 8.67
CA ILE A 289 3.51 2.56 8.60
C ILE A 289 2.55 3.68 9.02
N HIS A 290 1.49 3.90 8.24
CA HIS A 290 0.46 4.89 8.54
C HIS A 290 -0.88 4.20 8.81
N ILE A 291 -1.54 4.63 9.88
CA ILE A 291 -2.93 4.30 10.20
C ILE A 291 -3.72 5.60 10.13
N ASP A 292 -4.52 5.76 9.09
CA ASP A 292 -5.38 6.90 8.91
C ASP A 292 -6.83 6.48 9.15
N MET A 293 -7.46 6.99 10.20
CA MET A 293 -8.85 6.73 10.51
C MET A 293 -9.74 7.91 10.12
N PHE A 294 -10.77 7.62 9.36
CA PHE A 294 -11.82 8.55 8.94
C PHE A 294 -13.16 8.15 9.57
N ASP A 295 -14.21 8.92 9.34
CA ASP A 295 -15.54 8.59 9.87
C ASP A 295 -16.09 7.30 9.25
N ASP A 296 -15.78 7.05 7.99
CA ASP A 296 -16.30 5.93 7.18
C ASP A 296 -15.34 4.74 7.03
N ARG A 297 -14.05 4.90 7.39
CA ARG A 297 -13.05 3.85 7.16
C ARG A 297 -11.78 4.01 7.99
N VAL A 298 -10.98 2.97 8.03
CA VAL A 298 -9.57 2.99 8.43
C VAL A 298 -8.70 2.52 7.26
N GLU A 299 -7.63 3.24 6.98
CA GLU A 299 -6.60 2.92 5.99
C GLU A 299 -5.30 2.57 6.71
N ILE A 300 -4.73 1.40 6.40
CA ILE A 300 -3.44 0.95 6.93
C ILE A 300 -2.50 0.84 5.75
N THR A 301 -1.51 1.73 5.69
CA THR A 301 -0.52 1.80 4.61
C THR A 301 0.84 1.40 5.13
N SER A 302 1.51 0.47 4.44
CA SER A 302 2.86 0.00 4.75
C SER A 302 3.81 0.24 3.60
N PRO A 303 5.05 0.72 3.86
CA PRO A 303 6.08 0.85 2.84
C PRO A 303 6.45 -0.49 2.19
N GLY A 304 6.62 -0.46 0.87
CA GLY A 304 6.93 -1.63 0.03
C GLY A 304 5.70 -2.17 -0.68
N GLY A 305 5.74 -2.19 -2.02
CA GLY A 305 4.72 -2.78 -2.87
C GLY A 305 4.64 -4.31 -2.74
N MET A 306 3.97 -4.96 -3.67
CA MET A 306 3.89 -6.43 -3.71
C MET A 306 5.28 -7.06 -3.78
N PHE A 307 5.60 -7.94 -2.81
CA PHE A 307 6.86 -8.69 -2.84
C PHE A 307 6.84 -9.70 -4.00
N GLY A 308 7.75 -9.52 -4.94
CA GLY A 308 7.80 -10.30 -6.18
C GLY A 308 7.29 -9.54 -7.40
N GLY A 309 6.83 -8.30 -7.24
CA GLY A 309 6.36 -7.42 -8.31
C GLY A 309 4.86 -7.54 -8.60
N GLY A 310 4.38 -6.73 -9.54
CA GLY A 310 2.97 -6.62 -9.89
C GLY A 310 2.17 -5.75 -8.93
N SER A 311 0.88 -5.64 -9.18
CA SER A 311 -0.08 -4.86 -8.39
C SER A 311 -1.14 -5.79 -7.80
N ILE A 312 -1.51 -5.60 -6.53
CA ILE A 312 -2.56 -6.40 -5.87
C ILE A 312 -3.89 -6.36 -6.65
N GLN A 313 -4.15 -5.27 -7.35
CA GLN A 313 -5.35 -5.06 -8.14
C GLN A 313 -5.45 -6.04 -9.35
N GLU A 314 -4.32 -6.61 -9.77
CA GLU A 314 -4.23 -7.58 -10.88
C GLU A 314 -4.37 -9.04 -10.40
N TYR A 315 -4.35 -9.26 -9.08
CA TYR A 315 -4.40 -10.60 -8.52
C TYR A 315 -5.77 -10.93 -7.92
N ASP A 316 -6.16 -12.18 -8.09
CA ASP A 316 -7.26 -12.75 -7.29
C ASP A 316 -6.75 -13.02 -5.87
N ILE A 317 -7.28 -12.30 -4.89
CA ILE A 317 -6.91 -12.44 -3.47
C ILE A 317 -7.10 -13.87 -2.92
N TYR A 318 -7.91 -14.69 -3.58
CA TYR A 318 -8.13 -16.09 -3.20
C TYR A 318 -7.04 -17.04 -3.72
N ASN A 319 -6.25 -16.61 -4.70
CA ASN A 319 -5.20 -17.39 -5.36
C ASN A 319 -3.78 -16.84 -5.19
N ILE A 320 -3.58 -15.80 -4.36
CA ILE A 320 -2.26 -15.22 -4.09
C ILE A 320 -1.38 -16.22 -3.33
N ARG A 321 -0.16 -16.43 -3.84
CA ARG A 321 0.86 -17.21 -3.16
C ARG A 321 1.42 -16.44 -1.97
N SER A 322 1.64 -17.13 -0.85
CA SER A 322 2.31 -16.55 0.32
C SER A 322 3.79 -16.31 0.01
N MET A 323 4.16 -15.07 -0.18
CA MET A 323 5.56 -14.65 -0.31
C MET A 323 5.87 -13.68 0.84
N ARG A 324 7.00 -13.92 1.52
CA ARG A 324 7.34 -13.16 2.74
C ARG A 324 8.57 -12.31 2.48
N ARG A 325 8.45 -11.00 2.65
CA ARG A 325 9.59 -10.07 2.55
C ARG A 325 10.55 -10.27 3.73
N ASN A 326 10.00 -10.46 4.94
CA ASN A 326 10.75 -10.66 6.18
C ASN A 326 10.39 -12.02 6.78
N PRO A 327 11.02 -13.13 6.30
CA PRO A 327 10.64 -14.50 6.69
C PRO A 327 10.89 -14.81 8.16
N VAL A 328 11.92 -14.26 8.79
CA VAL A 328 12.24 -14.50 10.22
C VAL A 328 11.17 -13.86 11.10
N ILE A 329 10.81 -12.60 10.83
CA ILE A 329 9.75 -11.89 11.55
C ILE A 329 8.41 -12.61 11.36
N ALA A 330 8.09 -13.00 10.12
CA ALA A 330 6.85 -13.71 9.81
C ALA A 330 6.78 -15.07 10.53
N ASP A 331 7.89 -15.82 10.62
CA ASP A 331 7.94 -17.08 11.36
C ASP A 331 7.73 -16.87 12.85
N LEU A 332 8.33 -15.84 13.43
CA LEU A 332 8.17 -15.49 14.84
C LEU A 332 6.72 -15.11 15.18
N PHE A 333 6.09 -14.27 14.35
CA PHE A 333 4.68 -13.90 14.52
C PHE A 333 3.73 -15.09 14.37
N HIS A 334 4.05 -16.01 13.46
CA HIS A 334 3.32 -17.28 13.35
C HIS A 334 3.45 -18.13 14.61
N ARG A 335 4.66 -18.29 15.16
CA ARG A 335 4.91 -19.04 16.41
C ARG A 335 4.12 -18.45 17.58
N MET A 336 4.05 -17.13 17.66
CA MET A 336 3.21 -16.42 18.63
C MET A 336 1.71 -16.43 18.29
N LYS A 337 1.27 -17.18 17.27
CA LYS A 337 -0.14 -17.34 16.85
C LYS A 337 -0.82 -16.01 16.46
N TYR A 338 -0.07 -15.05 15.95
CA TYR A 338 -0.64 -13.82 15.38
C TYR A 338 -1.11 -14.01 13.95
N MET A 339 -0.50 -14.93 13.20
CA MET A 339 -0.81 -15.19 11.79
C MET A 339 -0.74 -16.67 11.43
N GLU A 340 -1.34 -17.05 10.29
CA GLU A 340 -1.27 -18.35 9.69
C GLU A 340 -0.25 -18.40 8.53
N ARG A 341 0.36 -19.58 8.25
CA ARG A 341 1.41 -19.73 7.22
C ARG A 341 0.89 -19.90 5.79
N ARG A 342 -0.42 -20.01 5.57
CA ARG A 342 -0.99 -20.54 4.32
C ARG A 342 -1.40 -19.48 3.28
N GLY A 343 -0.94 -18.24 3.37
CA GLY A 343 -1.34 -17.16 2.43
C GLY A 343 -2.82 -16.76 2.55
N SER A 344 -3.42 -16.99 3.71
CA SER A 344 -4.84 -16.71 3.97
C SER A 344 -5.12 -15.31 4.50
N GLY A 345 -4.08 -14.47 4.69
CA GLY A 345 -4.20 -13.19 5.40
C GLY A 345 -5.24 -12.25 4.79
N LEU A 346 -5.14 -11.93 3.49
CA LEU A 346 -6.11 -11.05 2.83
C LEU A 346 -7.52 -11.63 2.82
N ARG A 347 -7.64 -12.95 2.57
CA ARG A 347 -8.94 -13.66 2.63
C ARG A 347 -9.55 -13.60 4.03
N LYS A 348 -8.72 -13.72 5.07
CA LYS A 348 -9.14 -13.65 6.46
C LYS A 348 -9.65 -12.26 6.82
N ILE A 349 -8.99 -11.19 6.36
CA ILE A 349 -9.47 -9.82 6.51
C ILE A 349 -10.89 -9.71 5.94
N VAL A 350 -11.14 -10.20 4.74
CA VAL A 350 -12.47 -10.20 4.12
C VAL A 350 -13.46 -11.04 4.93
N SER A 351 -13.14 -12.31 5.19
CA SER A 351 -14.07 -13.24 5.86
C SER A 351 -14.40 -12.84 7.30
N GLU A 352 -13.48 -12.21 8.04
CA GLU A 352 -13.77 -11.70 9.39
C GLU A 352 -14.63 -10.41 9.33
N THR A 353 -14.45 -9.58 8.32
CA THR A 353 -15.31 -8.40 8.09
C THR A 353 -16.73 -8.82 7.70
N GLU A 354 -16.89 -9.88 6.89
CA GLU A 354 -18.19 -10.42 6.48
C GLU A 354 -19.04 -10.93 7.65
N LYS A 355 -18.41 -11.28 8.78
CA LYS A 355 -19.13 -11.72 9.99
C LYS A 355 -19.70 -10.58 10.83
N LEU A 356 -19.37 -9.32 10.51
CA LEU A 356 -19.87 -8.18 11.28
C LEU A 356 -21.40 -8.03 11.15
N PRO A 357 -22.11 -7.80 12.26
CA PRO A 357 -23.51 -7.45 12.21
C PRO A 357 -23.74 -6.17 11.42
N GLY A 358 -24.53 -6.24 10.35
CA GLY A 358 -24.79 -5.10 9.46
C GLY A 358 -23.88 -5.04 8.22
N TYR A 359 -23.01 -6.04 8.04
CA TYR A 359 -22.22 -6.15 6.82
C TYR A 359 -23.07 -6.24 5.55
N THR A 360 -22.64 -5.53 4.53
CA THR A 360 -23.13 -5.65 3.15
C THR A 360 -21.94 -5.64 2.20
N ALA A 361 -22.11 -6.00 0.95
CA ALA A 361 -21.05 -6.00 -0.07
C ALA A 361 -20.38 -4.61 -0.25
N ALA A 362 -21.07 -3.52 0.10
CA ALA A 362 -20.50 -2.16 0.08
C ALA A 362 -19.37 -1.96 1.10
N TYR A 363 -19.33 -2.77 2.17
CA TYR A 363 -18.32 -2.72 3.22
C TYR A 363 -17.18 -3.71 3.03
N LYS A 364 -17.10 -4.37 1.86
CA LYS A 364 -15.99 -5.27 1.55
C LYS A 364 -14.66 -4.53 1.68
N PRO A 365 -13.66 -5.11 2.38
CA PRO A 365 -12.31 -4.54 2.45
C PRO A 365 -11.71 -4.36 1.07
N GLU A 366 -10.96 -3.26 0.89
CA GLU A 366 -10.25 -2.96 -0.35
C GLU A 366 -8.75 -3.07 -0.13
N PHE A 367 -8.05 -3.50 -1.16
CA PHE A 367 -6.60 -3.64 -1.17
C PHE A 367 -6.05 -2.89 -2.37
N SER A 368 -5.02 -2.09 -2.15
CA SER A 368 -4.31 -1.41 -3.23
C SER A 368 -2.81 -1.47 -3.00
N SER A 369 -2.04 -1.54 -4.07
CA SER A 369 -0.60 -1.43 -4.00
C SER A 369 -0.06 -0.59 -5.14
N THR A 370 1.02 0.11 -4.85
CA THR A 370 1.89 0.78 -5.83
C THR A 370 3.24 0.08 -5.84
N ALA A 371 4.22 0.62 -6.56
CA ALA A 371 5.60 0.12 -6.48
C ALA A 371 6.22 0.34 -5.08
N THR A 372 5.73 1.32 -4.32
CA THR A 372 6.36 1.81 -3.07
C THR A 372 5.56 1.52 -1.81
N ASP A 373 4.30 1.19 -1.92
CA ASP A 373 3.42 0.98 -0.75
C ASP A 373 2.34 -0.08 -1.00
N PHE A 374 1.83 -0.63 0.10
CA PHE A 374 0.67 -1.52 0.15
C PHE A 374 -0.35 -0.96 1.15
N ARG A 375 -1.62 -0.86 0.74
CA ARG A 375 -2.70 -0.30 1.54
C ARG A 375 -3.85 -1.26 1.71
N VAL A 376 -4.33 -1.35 2.95
CA VAL A 376 -5.57 -2.05 3.32
C VAL A 376 -6.59 -1.02 3.79
N ILE A 377 -7.81 -1.08 3.25
CA ILE A 377 -8.92 -0.20 3.61
C ILE A 377 -10.03 -1.05 4.22
N LEU A 378 -10.34 -0.79 5.49
CA LEU A 378 -11.48 -1.39 6.19
C LEU A 378 -12.56 -0.33 6.36
N LYS A 379 -13.75 -0.61 5.83
CA LYS A 379 -14.89 0.31 5.90
C LYS A 379 -15.66 0.15 7.20
N ASN A 380 -16.11 1.28 7.78
CA ASN A 380 -16.93 1.30 8.97
C ASN A 380 -18.36 0.84 8.65
N VAL A 381 -18.73 -0.37 9.11
CA VAL A 381 -20.06 -0.95 8.84
C VAL A 381 -21.20 -0.18 9.49
N ASN A 382 -20.91 0.67 10.47
CA ASN A 382 -21.89 1.48 11.20
C ASN A 382 -21.95 2.94 10.71
N TYR A 383 -21.17 3.32 9.70
CA TYR A 383 -21.08 4.73 9.27
C TYR A 383 -22.42 5.32 8.85
N HIS A 384 -23.20 4.62 8.02
CA HIS A 384 -24.53 5.10 7.59
C HIS A 384 -25.55 5.13 8.72
N LEU A 385 -25.41 4.25 9.73
CA LEU A 385 -26.25 4.29 10.92
C LEU A 385 -25.91 5.52 11.78
N SER A 386 -24.61 5.90 11.86
CA SER A 386 -24.17 7.12 12.51
C SER A 386 -24.77 8.38 11.91
N GLN A 387 -24.92 8.42 10.58
CA GLN A 387 -25.59 9.53 9.90
C GLN A 387 -27.09 9.58 10.17
N LYS A 388 -27.77 8.41 10.27
CA LYS A 388 -29.19 8.35 10.59
C LYS A 388 -29.50 8.78 12.04
N ASP A 389 -28.64 8.43 13.01
CA ASP A 389 -28.83 8.83 14.40
C ASP A 389 -28.60 10.33 14.62
N LEU A 390 -27.72 10.96 13.82
CA LEU A 390 -27.55 12.43 13.82
C LEU A 390 -28.78 13.15 13.23
N VAL A 391 -29.62 12.42 12.51
CA VAL A 391 -30.89 12.91 11.96
C VAL A 391 -32.08 12.55 12.86
N SER A 392 -31.97 11.49 13.69
CA SER A 392 -33.09 10.97 14.51
C SER A 392 -33.20 11.58 15.92
N ASP A 393 -32.23 12.38 16.39
CA ASP A 393 -32.35 13.14 17.63
C ASP A 393 -33.16 14.46 17.47
N GLN A 394 -33.77 14.68 16.31
CA GLN A 394 -34.76 15.72 16.09
C GLN A 394 -35.99 15.13 15.40
N ASP A 395 -37.02 14.92 16.22
CA ASP A 395 -38.44 14.80 15.94
C ASP A 395 -38.97 13.81 14.88
N CYS A 396 -39.83 12.92 15.37
CA CYS A 396 -40.93 12.33 14.62
C CYS A 396 -41.75 13.40 13.90
N ASP A 397 -41.61 13.47 12.57
CA ASP A 397 -42.77 13.64 11.68
C ASP A 397 -42.31 13.40 10.21
N GLN A 398 -43.09 12.61 9.51
CA GLN A 398 -42.90 12.22 8.12
C GLN A 398 -43.09 13.43 7.19
N VAL A 399 -42.00 13.99 6.65
CA VAL A 399 -42.04 14.85 5.45
C VAL A 399 -40.86 14.46 4.55
N SER A 400 -41.11 14.39 3.24
CA SER A 400 -40.17 13.94 2.20
C SER A 400 -38.85 14.71 2.16
N ASP A 401 -37.72 13.99 1.88
CA ASP A 401 -36.32 14.53 1.88
C ASP A 401 -36.09 15.72 0.90
N GLN A 402 -36.95 15.93 -0.07
CA GLN A 402 -36.86 17.07 -0.99
C GLN A 402 -37.37 18.38 -0.39
N ASP A 403 -38.41 18.35 0.43
CA ASP A 403 -38.98 19.57 1.05
C ASP A 403 -38.07 20.12 2.14
N LYS A 404 -37.42 19.26 2.96
CA LYS A 404 -36.48 19.71 4.01
C LYS A 404 -35.23 20.42 3.48
N SER A 405 -34.75 20.02 2.32
CA SER A 405 -33.57 20.69 1.72
C SER A 405 -33.89 22.10 1.21
N GLN A 406 -35.07 22.33 0.71
CA GLN A 406 -35.53 23.66 0.28
C GLN A 406 -35.75 24.59 1.47
N ASP A 407 -36.36 24.09 2.55
CA ASP A 407 -36.59 24.87 3.77
C ASP A 407 -35.26 25.34 4.41
N ILE A 408 -34.23 24.50 4.41
CA ILE A 408 -32.88 24.86 4.89
C ILE A 408 -32.24 25.93 4.02
N LEU A 409 -32.36 25.83 2.69
CA LEU A 409 -31.83 26.85 1.78
C LEU A 409 -32.52 28.19 1.99
N HIS A 410 -33.84 28.21 2.17
CA HIS A 410 -34.60 29.42 2.50
C HIS A 410 -34.18 29.98 3.87
N ALA A 411 -34.05 29.16 4.89
CA ALA A 411 -33.60 29.59 6.25
C ALA A 411 -32.20 30.21 6.20
N VAL A 412 -31.27 29.67 5.38
CA VAL A 412 -29.94 30.27 5.18
C VAL A 412 -30.03 31.63 4.52
N LEU A 413 -30.86 31.77 3.49
CA LEU A 413 -31.06 33.06 2.81
C LEU A 413 -31.69 34.11 3.71
N ASP A 414 -32.68 33.75 4.52
CA ASP A 414 -33.32 34.64 5.49
C ASP A 414 -32.34 35.05 6.61
N PHE A 415 -31.52 34.13 7.10
CA PHE A 415 -30.53 34.44 8.12
C PHE A 415 -29.41 35.36 7.60
N CYS A 416 -29.06 35.24 6.32
CA CYS A 416 -28.01 35.99 5.66
C CYS A 416 -28.50 37.33 5.07
N ILE A 417 -29.70 37.82 5.40
CA ILE A 417 -30.14 39.19 5.07
C ILE A 417 -29.16 40.23 5.65
N THR A 418 -28.52 39.89 6.76
CA THR A 418 -27.37 40.64 7.32
C THR A 418 -26.12 39.78 7.19
N GLU A 419 -24.94 40.41 7.07
CA GLU A 419 -23.66 39.73 6.92
C GLU A 419 -23.40 38.72 8.03
N LYS A 420 -23.22 37.45 7.70
CA LYS A 420 -22.96 36.34 8.60
C LYS A 420 -21.70 35.56 8.23
N SER A 421 -20.93 35.15 9.20
CA SER A 421 -19.80 34.26 9.01
C SER A 421 -20.28 32.84 8.71
N LYS A 422 -19.42 32.02 8.09
CA LYS A 422 -19.67 30.61 7.82
C LYS A 422 -20.05 29.81 9.08
N GLN A 423 -19.39 30.10 10.21
CA GLN A 423 -19.67 29.47 11.49
C GLN A 423 -21.04 29.84 12.06
N GLU A 424 -21.41 31.13 11.99
CA GLU A 424 -22.72 31.59 12.46
C GLU A 424 -23.86 30.95 11.68
N ILE A 425 -23.72 30.85 10.34
CA ILE A 425 -24.74 30.22 9.48
C ILE A 425 -24.85 28.72 9.81
N CYS A 426 -23.70 28.03 9.91
CA CYS A 426 -23.65 26.61 10.22
C CYS A 426 -24.30 26.30 11.58
N SER A 427 -24.02 27.12 12.60
CA SER A 427 -24.59 27.00 13.93
C SER A 427 -26.09 27.32 13.97
N PHE A 428 -26.53 28.33 13.21
CA PHE A 428 -27.95 28.72 13.13
C PHE A 428 -28.82 27.58 12.56
N ILE A 429 -28.31 26.87 11.54
CA ILE A 429 -29.00 25.72 10.93
C ILE A 429 -28.82 24.44 11.78
N GLY A 430 -28.04 24.49 12.87
CA GLY A 430 -27.83 23.35 13.75
C GLY A 430 -26.78 22.34 13.27
N TYR A 431 -26.02 22.65 12.21
CA TYR A 431 -24.95 21.80 11.74
C TYR A 431 -23.67 21.98 12.55
N ARG A 432 -23.02 20.86 12.93
CA ARG A 432 -21.71 20.88 13.60
C ARG A 432 -20.56 20.72 12.60
N ASN A 433 -20.81 20.10 11.45
CA ASN A 433 -19.78 19.90 10.42
C ASN A 433 -19.83 21.03 9.38
N LEU A 434 -18.89 21.96 9.52
CA LEU A 434 -18.76 23.15 8.68
C LEU A 434 -18.46 22.81 7.20
N THR A 435 -17.69 21.76 6.96
CA THR A 435 -17.30 21.32 5.61
C THR A 435 -18.49 20.72 4.86
N TYR A 436 -19.24 19.84 5.51
CA TYR A 436 -20.47 19.26 4.96
C TYR A 436 -21.51 20.35 4.66
N PHE A 437 -21.77 21.23 5.61
CA PHE A 437 -22.67 22.36 5.46
C PHE A 437 -22.25 23.24 4.26
N THR A 438 -20.97 23.56 4.17
CA THR A 438 -20.42 24.37 3.07
C THR A 438 -20.68 23.74 1.71
N ARG A 439 -20.38 22.46 1.57
CA ARG A 439 -20.52 21.72 0.30
C ARG A 439 -21.98 21.54 -0.11
N LYS A 440 -22.85 21.21 0.85
CA LYS A 440 -24.24 20.85 0.57
C LYS A 440 -25.16 22.05 0.41
N TYR A 441 -24.94 23.14 1.15
CA TYR A 441 -25.84 24.28 1.17
C TYR A 441 -25.18 25.62 0.77
N LEU A 442 -24.00 25.94 1.30
CA LEU A 442 -23.39 27.24 1.05
C LEU A 442 -22.86 27.39 -0.39
N ASN A 443 -22.14 26.38 -0.90
CA ASN A 443 -21.59 26.40 -2.26
C ASN A 443 -22.68 26.44 -3.34
N PRO A 444 -23.79 25.68 -3.27
CA PRO A 444 -24.89 25.81 -4.22
C PRO A 444 -25.53 27.20 -4.23
N LEU A 445 -25.71 27.84 -3.06
CA LEU A 445 -26.27 29.20 -2.96
C LEU A 445 -25.32 30.26 -3.51
N LEU A 446 -24.01 30.09 -3.38
CA LEU A 446 -22.99 30.91 -4.01
C LEU A 446 -22.96 30.73 -5.53
N ALA A 447 -23.03 29.46 -5.98
CA ALA A 447 -23.05 29.13 -7.41
C ALA A 447 -24.32 29.64 -8.13
N SER A 448 -25.48 29.61 -7.44
CA SER A 448 -26.73 30.16 -7.95
C SER A 448 -26.81 31.68 -7.88
N GLY A 449 -25.83 32.37 -7.26
CA GLY A 449 -25.82 33.81 -7.09
C GLY A 449 -26.80 34.36 -6.05
N GLN A 450 -27.49 33.49 -5.30
CA GLN A 450 -28.43 33.87 -4.24
C GLN A 450 -27.71 34.37 -2.97
N LEU A 451 -26.45 33.93 -2.77
CA LEU A 451 -25.54 34.45 -1.75
C LEU A 451 -24.31 35.08 -2.42
N LYS A 452 -23.76 36.13 -1.81
CA LYS A 452 -22.49 36.75 -2.18
C LYS A 452 -21.51 36.76 -1.03
N MET A 453 -20.22 36.60 -1.35
CA MET A 453 -19.11 36.81 -0.44
C MET A 453 -18.84 38.29 -0.23
N THR A 454 -18.58 38.73 1.01
CA THR A 454 -18.21 40.10 1.31
C THR A 454 -16.79 40.46 0.89
N ILE A 455 -15.90 39.42 0.80
CA ILE A 455 -14.50 39.57 0.36
C ILE A 455 -14.23 38.51 -0.72
N PRO A 456 -14.71 38.67 -1.96
CA PRO A 456 -14.58 37.64 -3.01
C PRO A 456 -13.15 37.41 -3.43
N ASP A 457 -12.25 38.38 -3.35
CA ASP A 457 -10.83 38.25 -3.70
C ASP A 457 -10.02 37.42 -2.69
N LYS A 458 -10.57 37.16 -1.50
CA LYS A 458 -9.96 36.33 -0.45
C LYS A 458 -10.98 35.40 0.16
N PRO A 459 -11.42 34.35 -0.56
CA PRO A 459 -12.49 33.44 -0.12
C PRO A 459 -12.21 32.74 1.21
N ASN A 460 -10.93 32.47 1.53
CA ASN A 460 -10.49 31.78 2.74
C ASN A 460 -10.12 32.74 3.89
N SER A 461 -10.48 34.03 3.80
CA SER A 461 -10.22 35.00 4.86
C SER A 461 -11.03 34.66 6.12
N ARG A 462 -10.40 34.71 7.31
CA ARG A 462 -11.10 34.58 8.61
C ARG A 462 -12.19 35.65 8.83
N LYS A 463 -12.14 36.75 8.05
CA LYS A 463 -13.13 37.84 8.08
C LYS A 463 -14.19 37.68 7.01
N GLN A 464 -14.18 36.60 6.22
CA GLN A 464 -15.16 36.36 5.18
C GLN A 464 -16.56 36.20 5.78
N LYS A 465 -17.52 36.93 5.23
CA LYS A 465 -18.94 36.83 5.54
C LYS A 465 -19.76 36.64 4.26
N TYR A 466 -21.00 36.29 4.43
CA TYR A 466 -21.95 35.98 3.37
C TYR A 466 -23.22 36.81 3.54
N ILE A 467 -23.78 37.30 2.44
CA ILE A 467 -25.00 38.11 2.43
C ILE A 467 -25.91 37.69 1.28
N THR A 468 -27.20 37.63 1.54
CA THR A 468 -28.23 37.32 0.54
C THR A 468 -28.38 38.41 -0.48
N VAL A 469 -28.43 38.02 -1.76
CA VAL A 469 -28.71 38.95 -2.88
C VAL A 469 -30.21 39.08 -3.01
N ARG A 470 -30.75 40.30 -2.74
CA ARG A 470 -32.15 40.61 -3.04
C ARG A 470 -32.32 40.75 -4.54
N SER A 471 -33.17 39.97 -5.15
CA SER A 471 -33.71 40.26 -6.49
C SER A 471 -34.62 41.50 -6.36
N GLU A 472 -34.29 42.56 -7.08
CA GLU A 472 -35.18 43.68 -7.24
C GLU A 472 -36.46 43.31 -8.02
#